data_d850e8bab229043a6cd3148ddf81ebe8
#
_entry.id   d850e8bab229043a6cd3148ddf81ebe8
#
_cell.length_a   1.000
_cell.length_b   1.000
_cell.length_c   1.000
_cell.angle_alpha   90.00
_cell.angle_beta   90.00
_cell.angle_gamma   90.00
#
_symmetry.space_group_name_H-M   'P 1'
#
loop_
_entity.id
_entity.type
_entity.pdbx_description
1 polymer ?
#
loop_
_entity_poly.entity_id
_entity_poly.type
_entity_poly.pdbx_seq_one_letter_code
_entity_poly.pdbx_strand_id
1 'polypeptide(L)'
;DIREHGGPLFALFDVYVLQGIFAVAVIVWALAYFPRSATVEADAAAARAVAEANYSGVELTQQLADVDNKAAAAHLEQSALGRVGKIVEPVFTPLGWDWKISAAVIAGFPAREVVVAVLGTIYAVGAEADESSLADRLRLATFADGSQVFTLPMVLGLLVFYAWCLQCVATLAVIRRETNSWRWPIFAWAYMTVLGYLGALLIYQVGSRIAA
;
A
#
# COMPACT_ATOMS: atom_id res chain seq x y z
N ASP A 1 12.00 34.73 -14.17
CA ASP A 1 11.74 35.08 -12.77
C ASP A 1 10.27 34.81 -12.41
N ILE A 2 9.97 33.51 -12.26
CA ILE A 2 8.60 33.01 -12.02
C ILE A 2 8.18 33.27 -10.54
N ARG A 3 9.13 33.58 -9.67
CA ARG A 3 8.86 33.84 -8.23
C ARG A 3 8.29 35.24 -7.95
N GLU A 4 8.51 36.24 -8.80
CA GLU A 4 8.02 37.60 -8.55
C GLU A 4 6.57 37.85 -9.00
N HIS A 5 5.99 37.00 -9.83
CA HIS A 5 4.61 37.16 -10.32
C HIS A 5 3.63 36.16 -9.75
N GLY A 6 4.06 35.25 -8.88
CA GLY A 6 3.22 34.31 -8.15
C GLY A 6 2.67 34.91 -6.86
N GLY A 7 1.76 35.87 -6.98
CA GLY A 7 1.08 36.50 -5.84
C GLY A 7 0.32 35.53 -4.92
N PRO A 8 -0.45 36.04 -3.94
CA PRO A 8 -1.14 35.28 -2.90
C PRO A 8 -2.04 34.13 -3.44
N LEU A 9 -2.34 34.14 -4.73
CA LEU A 9 -3.08 33.08 -5.42
C LEU A 9 -2.28 31.76 -5.49
N PHE A 10 -0.95 31.83 -5.63
CA PHE A 10 -0.08 30.63 -5.66
C PHE A 10 0.04 30.00 -4.26
N ALA A 11 0.13 30.84 -3.22
CA ALA A 11 0.16 30.37 -1.83
C ALA A 11 -1.16 29.73 -1.39
N LEU A 12 -2.30 30.26 -1.84
CA LEU A 12 -3.62 29.66 -1.61
C LEU A 12 -3.79 28.32 -2.35
N PHE A 13 -3.17 28.19 -3.52
CA PHE A 13 -3.18 26.97 -4.31
C PHE A 13 -2.49 25.80 -3.60
N ASP A 14 -1.29 26.03 -3.09
CA ASP A 14 -0.55 25.01 -2.33
C ASP A 14 -1.34 24.56 -1.09
N VAL A 15 -2.06 25.47 -0.44
CA VAL A 15 -2.87 25.16 0.75
C VAL A 15 -4.04 24.23 0.41
N TYR A 16 -4.80 24.47 -0.67
CA TYR A 16 -5.94 23.62 -1.04
C TYR A 16 -5.51 22.22 -1.50
N VAL A 17 -4.42 22.12 -2.26
CA VAL A 17 -3.86 20.83 -2.69
C VAL A 17 -3.33 20.06 -1.47
N LEU A 18 -2.59 20.75 -0.60
CA LEU A 18 -2.08 20.16 0.65
C LEU A 18 -3.21 19.67 1.56
N GLN A 19 -4.28 20.44 1.72
CA GLN A 19 -5.45 20.04 2.49
C GLN A 19 -6.13 18.81 1.89
N GLY A 20 -6.23 18.72 0.56
CA GLY A 20 -6.79 17.55 -0.12
C GLY A 20 -5.96 16.30 0.12
N ILE A 21 -4.64 16.38 -0.03
CA ILE A 21 -3.71 15.28 0.25
C ILE A 21 -3.82 14.88 1.73
N PHE A 22 -3.80 15.84 2.65
CA PHE A 22 -3.91 15.59 4.08
C PHE A 22 -5.24 14.90 4.43
N ALA A 23 -6.36 15.37 3.89
CA ALA A 23 -7.66 14.75 4.12
C ALA A 23 -7.70 13.28 3.67
N VAL A 24 -7.18 12.99 2.48
CA VAL A 24 -7.12 11.61 1.97
C VAL A 24 -6.16 10.76 2.79
N ALA A 25 -5.01 11.31 3.20
CA ALA A 25 -4.07 10.61 4.07
C ALA A 25 -4.69 10.25 5.43
N VAL A 26 -5.47 11.18 6.03
CA VAL A 26 -6.19 10.92 7.28
C VAL A 26 -7.26 9.83 7.09
N ILE A 27 -7.99 9.85 5.97
CA ILE A 27 -8.99 8.81 5.66
C ILE A 27 -8.31 7.44 5.53
N VAL A 28 -7.22 7.34 4.76
CA VAL A 28 -6.49 6.08 4.59
C VAL A 28 -5.89 5.62 5.92
N TRP A 29 -5.33 6.54 6.71
CA TRP A 29 -4.87 6.23 8.06
C TRP A 29 -5.98 5.69 8.95
N ALA A 30 -7.15 6.32 8.95
CA ALA A 30 -8.30 5.86 9.72
C ALA A 30 -8.78 4.47 9.27
N LEU A 31 -8.83 4.21 7.96
CA LEU A 31 -9.17 2.90 7.40
C LEU A 31 -8.15 1.81 7.78
N ALA A 32 -6.87 2.16 7.85
CA ALA A 32 -5.82 1.24 8.27
C ALA A 32 -5.80 1.01 9.79
N TYR A 33 -6.22 2.01 10.57
CA TYR A 33 -6.17 1.95 12.04
C TYR A 33 -7.41 1.31 12.66
N PHE A 34 -8.60 1.55 12.13
CA PHE A 34 -9.87 1.07 12.68
C PHE A 34 -10.48 -0.09 11.88
N PRO A 35 -11.20 -1.02 12.54
CA PRO A 35 -11.30 -1.23 13.99
C PRO A 35 -10.04 -1.88 14.57
N ARG A 36 -9.66 -1.50 15.80
CA ARG A 36 -8.63 -2.23 16.54
C ARG A 36 -9.22 -3.45 17.24
N SER A 37 -8.54 -4.56 17.11
CA SER A 37 -8.96 -5.83 17.75
C SER A 37 -8.31 -5.97 19.11
N ALA A 38 -9.15 -6.13 20.14
CA ALA A 38 -8.67 -6.40 21.50
C ALA A 38 -7.97 -7.78 21.61
N THR A 39 -8.31 -8.74 20.76
CA THR A 39 -7.66 -10.04 20.74
C THR A 39 -6.21 -9.95 20.26
N VAL A 40 -5.95 -9.20 19.19
CA VAL A 40 -4.59 -8.97 18.68
C VAL A 40 -3.73 -8.27 19.74
N GLU A 41 -4.29 -7.31 20.47
CA GLU A 41 -3.59 -6.60 21.52
C GLU A 41 -3.25 -7.53 22.70
N ALA A 42 -4.18 -8.40 23.09
CA ALA A 42 -3.96 -9.40 24.15
C ALA A 42 -2.89 -10.44 23.75
N ASP A 43 -2.93 -10.92 22.51
CA ASP A 43 -1.94 -11.88 21.99
C ASP A 43 -0.55 -11.24 21.90
N ALA A 44 -0.46 -9.98 21.47
CA ALA A 44 0.78 -9.23 21.43
C ALA A 44 1.35 -8.97 22.84
N ALA A 45 0.50 -8.64 23.80
CA ALA A 45 0.91 -8.46 25.20
C ALA A 45 1.46 -9.77 25.80
N ALA A 46 0.78 -10.89 25.55
CA ALA A 46 1.26 -12.20 25.98
C ALA A 46 2.60 -12.56 25.32
N ALA A 47 2.77 -12.31 24.03
CA ALA A 47 4.01 -12.57 23.31
C ALA A 47 5.17 -11.68 23.82
N ARG A 48 4.91 -10.39 24.14
CA ARG A 48 5.91 -9.52 24.75
C ARG A 48 6.36 -10.03 26.12
N ALA A 49 5.43 -10.45 26.97
CA ALA A 49 5.75 -11.02 28.28
C ALA A 49 6.63 -12.28 28.17
N VAL A 50 6.38 -13.14 27.18
CA VAL A 50 7.21 -14.31 26.91
C VAL A 50 8.61 -13.91 26.41
N ALA A 51 8.70 -12.90 25.54
CA ALA A 51 9.98 -12.40 25.07
C ALA A 51 10.82 -11.79 26.21
N GLU A 52 10.20 -10.98 27.07
CA GLU A 52 10.87 -10.39 28.26
C GLU A 52 11.35 -11.43 29.28
N ALA A 53 10.64 -12.57 29.39
CA ALA A 53 11.03 -13.64 30.28
C ALA A 53 12.22 -14.49 29.75
N ASN A 54 12.37 -14.60 28.44
CA ASN A 54 13.34 -15.54 27.83
C ASN A 54 14.56 -14.87 27.22
N TYR A 55 14.51 -13.57 26.89
CA TYR A 55 15.56 -12.87 26.18
C TYR A 55 16.04 -11.64 26.95
N SER A 56 17.25 -11.15 26.66
CA SER A 56 17.82 -9.95 27.28
C SER A 56 18.73 -9.19 26.29
N GLY A 57 18.92 -7.88 26.56
CA GLY A 57 19.82 -7.04 25.75
C GLY A 57 19.32 -6.85 24.31
N VAL A 58 20.22 -6.97 23.35
CA VAL A 58 19.93 -6.74 21.91
C VAL A 58 18.93 -7.75 21.36
N GLU A 59 19.01 -9.01 21.81
CA GLU A 59 18.10 -10.07 21.37
C GLU A 59 16.65 -9.80 21.82
N LEU A 60 16.45 -9.32 23.04
CA LEU A 60 15.13 -8.87 23.52
C LEU A 60 14.58 -7.77 22.64
N THR A 61 15.37 -6.76 22.30
CA THR A 61 14.93 -5.65 21.44
C THR A 61 14.48 -6.15 20.08
N GLN A 62 15.18 -7.10 19.49
CA GLN A 62 14.81 -7.71 18.21
C GLN A 62 13.51 -8.52 18.31
N GLN A 63 13.35 -9.31 19.37
CA GLN A 63 12.12 -10.08 19.59
C GLN A 63 10.91 -9.21 19.84
N LEU A 64 11.05 -8.14 20.61
CA LEU A 64 9.97 -7.17 20.83
C LEU A 64 9.57 -6.48 19.51
N ALA A 65 10.53 -6.06 18.69
CA ALA A 65 10.25 -5.49 17.38
C ALA A 65 9.51 -6.49 16.46
N ASP A 66 9.88 -7.77 16.47
CA ASP A 66 9.20 -8.80 15.67
C ASP A 66 7.75 -9.04 16.16
N VAL A 67 7.53 -9.03 17.48
CA VAL A 67 6.17 -9.11 18.06
C VAL A 67 5.33 -7.90 17.65
N ASP A 68 5.90 -6.69 17.74
CA ASP A 68 5.19 -5.47 17.39
C ASP A 68 4.86 -5.40 15.89
N ASN A 69 5.78 -5.83 15.03
CA ASN A 69 5.56 -5.93 13.59
C ASN A 69 4.46 -6.95 13.24
N LYS A 70 4.44 -8.12 13.90
CA LYS A 70 3.38 -9.12 13.73
C LYS A 70 2.02 -8.59 14.21
N ALA A 71 1.98 -7.90 15.34
CA ALA A 71 0.77 -7.28 15.84
C ALA A 71 0.24 -6.20 14.88
N ALA A 72 1.13 -5.36 14.33
CA ALA A 72 0.77 -4.35 13.33
C ALA A 72 0.19 -4.99 12.06
N ALA A 73 0.79 -6.08 11.57
CA ALA A 73 0.28 -6.83 10.42
C ALA A 73 -1.12 -7.41 10.69
N ALA A 74 -1.32 -8.04 11.87
CA ALA A 74 -2.61 -8.60 12.27
C ALA A 74 -3.70 -7.53 12.45
N HIS A 75 -3.35 -6.35 13.00
CA HIS A 75 -4.26 -5.22 13.09
C HIS A 75 -4.66 -4.72 11.71
N LEU A 76 -3.71 -4.59 10.79
CA LEU A 76 -3.99 -4.13 9.42
C LEU A 76 -4.87 -5.12 8.66
N GLU A 77 -4.67 -6.43 8.85
CA GLU A 77 -5.52 -7.46 8.26
C GLU A 77 -6.99 -7.36 8.71
N GLN A 78 -7.21 -7.04 9.99
CA GLN A 78 -8.55 -6.90 10.56
C GLN A 78 -9.16 -5.50 10.38
N SER A 79 -8.37 -4.54 9.94
CA SER A 79 -8.78 -3.16 9.71
C SER A 79 -9.80 -3.02 8.56
N ALA A 80 -10.42 -1.86 8.45
CA ALA A 80 -11.30 -1.55 7.32
C ALA A 80 -10.54 -1.63 5.99
N LEU A 81 -9.27 -1.21 5.94
CA LEU A 81 -8.42 -1.30 4.76
C LEU A 81 -8.18 -2.76 4.35
N GLY A 82 -7.86 -3.65 5.29
CA GLY A 82 -7.69 -5.07 5.03
C GLY A 82 -8.97 -5.73 4.52
N ARG A 83 -10.14 -5.36 5.08
CA ARG A 83 -11.45 -5.84 4.59
C ARG A 83 -11.74 -5.35 3.16
N VAL A 84 -11.47 -4.09 2.87
CA VAL A 84 -11.61 -3.55 1.51
C VAL A 84 -10.66 -4.27 0.55
N GLY A 85 -9.42 -4.52 0.94
CA GLY A 85 -8.47 -5.33 0.18
C GLY A 85 -9.03 -6.70 -0.18
N LYS A 86 -9.63 -7.41 0.79
CA LYS A 86 -10.28 -8.73 0.58
C LYS A 86 -11.52 -8.67 -0.34
N ILE A 87 -12.31 -7.58 -0.26
CA ILE A 87 -13.46 -7.38 -1.14
C ILE A 87 -13.04 -7.14 -2.60
N VAL A 88 -11.94 -6.41 -2.78
CA VAL A 88 -11.43 -6.04 -4.11
C VAL A 88 -10.51 -7.13 -4.70
N GLU A 89 -9.99 -8.04 -3.88
CA GLU A 89 -9.12 -9.15 -4.28
C GLU A 89 -9.59 -9.89 -5.54
N PRO A 90 -10.90 -10.27 -5.69
CA PRO A 90 -11.35 -10.99 -6.88
C PRO A 90 -11.10 -10.24 -8.20
N VAL A 91 -11.04 -8.91 -8.16
CA VAL A 91 -10.74 -8.08 -9.34
C VAL A 91 -9.26 -8.16 -9.70
N PHE A 92 -8.38 -8.33 -8.71
CA PHE A 92 -6.93 -8.36 -8.90
C PHE A 92 -6.34 -9.78 -8.94
N THR A 93 -7.10 -10.79 -8.55
CA THR A 93 -6.68 -12.22 -8.67
C THR A 93 -6.19 -12.59 -10.09
N PRO A 94 -6.80 -12.11 -11.20
CA PRO A 94 -6.29 -12.40 -12.54
C PRO A 94 -4.89 -11.85 -12.84
N LEU A 95 -4.39 -10.92 -12.01
CA LEU A 95 -3.03 -10.36 -12.05
C LEU A 95 -2.06 -11.12 -11.14
N GLY A 96 -2.53 -12.15 -10.43
CA GLY A 96 -1.76 -12.86 -9.41
C GLY A 96 -1.59 -12.10 -8.10
N TRP A 97 -2.46 -11.12 -7.82
CA TRP A 97 -2.40 -10.32 -6.60
C TRP A 97 -3.36 -10.85 -5.54
N ASP A 98 -2.88 -10.88 -4.30
CA ASP A 98 -3.67 -11.20 -3.12
C ASP A 98 -4.31 -9.92 -2.52
N TRP A 99 -5.08 -10.12 -1.44
CA TRP A 99 -5.67 -9.01 -0.71
C TRP A 99 -4.64 -8.05 -0.13
N LYS A 100 -3.42 -8.51 0.19
CA LYS A 100 -2.34 -7.70 0.78
C LYS A 100 -1.84 -6.66 -0.21
N ILE A 101 -1.56 -7.10 -1.44
CA ILE A 101 -1.15 -6.22 -2.53
C ILE A 101 -2.29 -5.28 -2.91
N SER A 102 -3.52 -5.78 -2.98
CA SER A 102 -4.72 -4.97 -3.25
C SER A 102 -4.91 -3.87 -2.20
N ALA A 103 -4.76 -4.20 -0.91
CA ALA A 103 -4.81 -3.23 0.18
C ALA A 103 -3.68 -2.18 0.09
N ALA A 104 -2.46 -2.61 -0.24
CA ALA A 104 -1.32 -1.71 -0.41
C ALA A 104 -1.52 -0.75 -1.61
N VAL A 105 -2.07 -1.23 -2.73
CA VAL A 105 -2.42 -0.41 -3.89
C VAL A 105 -3.45 0.67 -3.53
N ILE A 106 -4.49 0.30 -2.77
CA ILE A 106 -5.51 1.24 -2.30
C ILE A 106 -4.91 2.26 -1.34
N ALA A 107 -4.08 1.82 -0.40
CA ALA A 107 -3.39 2.69 0.55
C ALA A 107 -2.42 3.66 -0.13
N GLY A 108 -1.85 3.29 -1.27
CA GLY A 108 -0.97 4.13 -2.08
C GLY A 108 -1.68 5.26 -2.84
N PHE A 109 -3.00 5.36 -2.78
CA PHE A 109 -3.75 6.38 -3.51
C PHE A 109 -3.40 7.84 -3.11
N PRO A 110 -3.14 8.18 -1.82
CA PRO A 110 -2.68 9.52 -1.46
C PRO A 110 -1.29 9.84 -2.00
N ALA A 111 -0.37 8.89 -1.85
CA ALA A 111 1.03 9.00 -2.27
C ALA A 111 1.59 7.61 -2.57
N ARG A 112 2.26 7.45 -3.71
CA ARG A 112 2.79 6.15 -4.17
C ARG A 112 3.77 5.52 -3.19
N GLU A 113 4.53 6.32 -2.47
CA GLU A 113 5.55 5.91 -1.50
C GLU A 113 4.95 5.14 -0.31
N VAL A 114 3.69 5.40 0.03
CA VAL A 114 2.96 4.72 1.12
C VAL A 114 2.83 3.22 0.87
N VAL A 115 2.81 2.78 -0.38
CA VAL A 115 2.71 1.36 -0.75
C VAL A 115 3.83 0.52 -0.13
N VAL A 116 5.07 1.00 -0.19
CA VAL A 116 6.23 0.29 0.37
C VAL A 116 6.09 0.14 1.90
N ALA A 117 5.70 1.21 2.58
CA ALA A 117 5.48 1.18 4.03
C ALA A 117 4.33 0.23 4.43
N VAL A 118 3.23 0.22 3.65
CA VAL A 118 2.11 -0.69 3.90
C VAL A 118 2.51 -2.15 3.65
N LEU A 119 3.25 -2.44 2.58
CA LEU A 119 3.79 -3.78 2.35
C LEU A 119 4.73 -4.21 3.47
N GLY A 120 5.64 -3.32 3.93
CA GLY A 120 6.50 -3.58 5.08
C GLY A 120 5.71 -3.95 6.33
N THR A 121 4.62 -3.23 6.60
CA THR A 121 3.74 -3.52 7.74
C THR A 121 3.01 -4.86 7.56
N ILE A 122 2.41 -5.12 6.38
CA ILE A 122 1.64 -6.34 6.11
C ILE A 122 2.53 -7.59 6.21
N TYR A 123 3.77 -7.51 5.72
CA TYR A 123 4.71 -8.63 5.78
C TYR A 123 5.50 -8.70 7.10
N ALA A 124 5.08 -7.92 8.10
CA ALA A 124 5.64 -7.90 9.46
C ALA A 124 7.17 -7.61 9.50
N VAL A 125 7.62 -6.73 8.62
CA VAL A 125 9.01 -6.25 8.60
C VAL A 125 9.15 -4.91 9.32
N GLY A 126 8.04 -4.15 9.41
CA GLY A 126 7.99 -2.78 9.92
C GLY A 126 7.91 -1.74 8.80
N ALA A 127 7.31 -0.59 9.13
CA ALA A 127 7.12 0.49 8.16
C ALA A 127 8.42 1.20 7.76
N GLU A 128 9.46 1.11 8.60
CA GLU A 128 10.78 1.71 8.42
C GLU A 128 11.86 0.66 8.15
N ALA A 129 11.46 -0.54 7.72
CA ALA A 129 12.39 -1.60 7.44
C ALA A 129 13.27 -1.28 6.24
N ASP A 130 14.50 -1.79 6.31
CA ASP A 130 15.47 -1.73 5.22
C ASP A 130 14.93 -2.42 3.96
N GLU A 131 15.18 -1.86 2.78
CA GLU A 131 14.69 -2.43 1.50
C GLU A 131 15.12 -3.88 1.30
N SER A 132 16.31 -4.25 1.78
CA SER A 132 16.81 -5.62 1.73
C SER A 132 15.98 -6.59 2.56
N SER A 133 15.59 -6.20 3.78
CA SER A 133 14.76 -7.01 4.67
C SER A 133 13.36 -7.23 4.10
N LEU A 134 12.77 -6.19 3.50
CA LEU A 134 11.48 -6.29 2.82
C LEU A 134 11.59 -7.21 1.60
N ALA A 135 12.61 -7.05 0.76
CA ALA A 135 12.82 -7.87 -0.43
C ALA A 135 12.94 -9.37 -0.09
N ASP A 136 13.64 -9.71 0.98
CA ASP A 136 13.79 -11.11 1.42
C ASP A 136 12.46 -11.68 1.93
N ARG A 137 11.67 -10.91 2.69
CA ARG A 137 10.33 -11.34 3.13
C ARG A 137 9.36 -11.49 1.97
N LEU A 138 9.41 -10.60 0.97
CA LEU A 138 8.56 -10.69 -0.22
C LEU A 138 8.91 -11.93 -1.05
N ARG A 139 10.20 -12.28 -1.18
CA ARG A 139 10.63 -13.50 -1.89
C ARG A 139 10.16 -14.78 -1.22
N LEU A 140 10.03 -14.78 0.10
CA LEU A 140 9.57 -15.92 0.89
C LEU A 140 8.04 -15.97 1.04
N ALA A 141 7.32 -14.92 0.59
CA ALA A 141 5.88 -14.85 0.69
C ALA A 141 5.20 -15.89 -0.21
N THR A 142 4.34 -16.71 0.39
CA THR A 142 3.58 -17.76 -0.30
C THR A 142 2.09 -17.60 -0.07
N PHE A 143 1.29 -18.04 -1.05
CA PHE A 143 -0.13 -18.23 -0.90
C PHE A 143 -0.43 -19.41 0.04
N ALA A 144 -1.71 -19.59 0.39
CA ALA A 144 -2.14 -20.72 1.24
C ALA A 144 -1.90 -22.10 0.60
N ASP A 145 -1.78 -22.17 -0.71
CA ASP A 145 -1.45 -23.37 -1.48
C ASP A 145 0.06 -23.65 -1.60
N GLY A 146 0.90 -22.80 -1.00
CA GLY A 146 2.35 -22.91 -1.01
C GLY A 146 3.04 -22.32 -2.25
N SER A 147 2.29 -21.80 -3.23
CA SER A 147 2.86 -21.13 -4.40
C SER A 147 3.42 -19.75 -4.03
N GLN A 148 4.46 -19.30 -4.73
CA GLN A 148 5.07 -17.99 -4.48
C GLN A 148 4.12 -16.86 -4.93
N VAL A 149 3.93 -15.86 -4.06
CA VAL A 149 3.17 -14.64 -4.39
C VAL A 149 3.94 -13.77 -5.37
N PHE A 150 5.21 -13.51 -5.09
CA PHE A 150 6.06 -12.61 -5.88
C PHE A 150 6.84 -13.39 -6.95
N THR A 151 6.15 -13.79 -8.00
CA THR A 151 6.79 -14.34 -9.21
C THR A 151 7.28 -13.23 -10.12
N LEU A 152 8.26 -13.50 -10.99
CA LEU A 152 8.78 -12.50 -11.93
C LEU A 152 7.67 -11.86 -12.80
N PRO A 153 6.72 -12.63 -13.40
CA PRO A 153 5.62 -12.05 -14.16
C PRO A 153 4.71 -11.14 -13.31
N MET A 154 4.45 -11.53 -12.06
CA MET A 154 3.65 -10.73 -11.14
C MET A 154 4.33 -9.41 -10.80
N VAL A 155 5.63 -9.42 -10.46
CA VAL A 155 6.40 -8.22 -10.14
C VAL A 155 6.49 -7.27 -11.33
N LEU A 156 6.74 -7.79 -12.54
CA LEU A 156 6.74 -6.98 -13.77
C LEU A 156 5.36 -6.38 -14.05
N GLY A 157 4.29 -7.14 -13.85
CA GLY A 157 2.91 -6.65 -13.94
C GLY A 157 2.63 -5.52 -12.95
N LEU A 158 3.07 -5.66 -11.70
CA LEU A 158 2.94 -4.65 -10.66
C LEU A 158 3.70 -3.36 -11.04
N LEU A 159 4.92 -3.47 -11.55
CA LEU A 159 5.71 -2.33 -11.99
C LEU A 159 5.04 -1.58 -13.15
N VAL A 160 4.51 -2.30 -14.14
CA VAL A 160 3.78 -1.67 -15.27
C VAL A 160 2.49 -1.03 -14.80
N PHE A 161 1.76 -1.65 -13.88
CA PHE A 161 0.58 -1.04 -13.26
C PHE A 161 0.94 0.30 -12.62
N TYR A 162 1.98 0.33 -11.77
CA TYR A 162 2.43 1.55 -11.11
C TYR A 162 3.02 2.59 -12.09
N ALA A 163 3.62 2.17 -13.20
CA ALA A 163 4.12 3.09 -14.22
C ALA A 163 2.98 3.81 -14.95
N TRP A 164 1.87 3.11 -15.22
CA TRP A 164 0.79 3.64 -16.05
C TRP A 164 -0.43 4.13 -15.27
N CYS A 165 -0.65 3.64 -14.05
CA CYS A 165 -1.80 4.03 -13.25
C CYS A 165 -1.62 5.42 -12.63
N LEU A 166 -2.66 6.25 -12.76
CA LEU A 166 -2.73 7.55 -12.11
C LEU A 166 -3.29 7.41 -10.70
N GLN A 167 -2.41 7.29 -9.72
CA GLN A 167 -2.78 7.10 -8.30
C GLN A 167 -2.46 8.31 -7.41
N CYS A 168 -2.17 9.47 -7.98
CA CYS A 168 -1.82 10.65 -7.19
C CYS A 168 -3.01 11.60 -7.07
N VAL A 169 -3.54 11.76 -5.87
CA VAL A 169 -4.66 12.68 -5.57
C VAL A 169 -4.29 14.13 -5.93
N ALA A 170 -3.02 14.53 -5.72
CA ALA A 170 -2.55 15.86 -6.09
C ALA A 170 -2.71 16.12 -7.60
N THR A 171 -2.38 15.14 -8.44
CA THR A 171 -2.55 15.28 -9.90
C THR A 171 -4.02 15.42 -10.27
N LEU A 172 -4.91 14.64 -9.65
CA LEU A 172 -6.37 14.77 -9.88
C LEU A 172 -6.89 16.15 -9.45
N ALA A 173 -6.41 16.67 -8.33
CA ALA A 173 -6.76 18.01 -7.85
C ALA A 173 -6.31 19.11 -8.83
N VAL A 174 -5.10 18.99 -9.40
CA VAL A 174 -4.59 19.91 -10.42
C VAL A 174 -5.43 19.83 -11.68
N ILE A 175 -5.72 18.64 -12.22
CA ILE A 175 -6.57 18.48 -13.41
C ILE A 175 -7.97 19.07 -13.15
N ARG A 176 -8.56 18.82 -11.96
CA ARG A 176 -9.85 19.39 -11.57
C ARG A 176 -9.86 20.91 -11.61
N ARG A 177 -8.80 21.51 -11.13
CA ARG A 177 -8.64 22.96 -11.10
C ARG A 177 -8.48 23.53 -12.50
N GLU A 178 -7.54 23.01 -13.28
CA GLU A 178 -7.21 23.53 -14.63
C GLU A 178 -8.42 23.39 -15.59
N THR A 179 -9.16 22.32 -15.46
CA THR A 179 -10.33 22.05 -16.32
C THR A 179 -11.65 22.60 -15.78
N ASN A 180 -11.66 23.08 -14.54
CA ASN A 180 -12.88 23.49 -13.80
C ASN A 180 -14.03 22.46 -13.89
N SER A 181 -13.71 21.18 -14.02
CA SER A 181 -14.67 20.09 -14.20
C SER A 181 -14.20 18.81 -13.53
N TRP A 182 -15.13 18.05 -12.91
CA TRP A 182 -14.85 16.72 -12.37
C TRP A 182 -14.76 15.63 -13.44
N ARG A 183 -15.27 15.89 -14.65
CA ARG A 183 -15.28 14.89 -15.74
C ARG A 183 -13.87 14.49 -16.15
N TRP A 184 -12.96 15.45 -16.28
CA TRP A 184 -11.60 15.22 -16.75
C TRP A 184 -10.72 14.47 -15.74
N PRO A 185 -10.69 14.81 -14.43
CA PRO A 185 -9.97 14.01 -13.45
C PRO A 185 -10.47 12.56 -13.36
N ILE A 186 -11.81 12.36 -13.35
CA ILE A 186 -12.41 11.03 -13.30
C ILE A 186 -12.09 10.24 -14.56
N PHE A 187 -12.18 10.86 -15.75
CA PHE A 187 -11.82 10.23 -17.00
C PHE A 187 -10.33 9.84 -17.02
N ALA A 188 -9.41 10.75 -16.66
CA ALA A 188 -7.99 10.49 -16.63
C ALA A 188 -7.65 9.36 -15.65
N TRP A 189 -8.22 9.39 -14.46
CA TRP A 189 -8.03 8.35 -13.46
C TRP A 189 -8.53 6.99 -13.95
N ALA A 190 -9.76 6.93 -14.46
CA ALA A 190 -10.34 5.69 -14.95
C ALA A 190 -9.58 5.13 -16.15
N TYR A 191 -9.26 5.97 -17.13
CA TYR A 191 -8.53 5.59 -18.33
C TYR A 191 -7.14 5.02 -17.98
N MET A 192 -6.37 5.72 -17.15
CA MET A 192 -5.02 5.29 -16.79
C MET A 192 -5.03 4.06 -15.87
N THR A 193 -6.03 3.94 -14.99
CA THR A 193 -6.20 2.75 -14.15
C THR A 193 -6.54 1.52 -14.99
N VAL A 194 -7.45 1.64 -15.94
CA VAL A 194 -7.79 0.55 -16.88
C VAL A 194 -6.59 0.18 -17.74
N LEU A 195 -5.86 1.16 -18.26
CA LEU A 195 -4.65 0.92 -19.06
C LEU A 195 -3.58 0.19 -18.25
N GLY A 196 -3.33 0.64 -17.01
CA GLY A 196 -2.40 -0.01 -16.09
C GLY A 196 -2.82 -1.44 -15.75
N TYR A 197 -4.12 -1.64 -15.48
CA TYR A 197 -4.68 -2.96 -15.20
C TYR A 197 -4.51 -3.91 -16.40
N LEU A 198 -4.87 -3.50 -17.61
CA LEU A 198 -4.74 -4.30 -18.80
C LEU A 198 -3.27 -4.63 -19.12
N GLY A 199 -2.36 -3.65 -18.94
CA GLY A 199 -0.93 -3.89 -19.10
C GLY A 199 -0.38 -4.93 -18.12
N ALA A 200 -0.74 -4.81 -16.85
CA ALA A 200 -0.35 -5.77 -15.82
C ALA A 200 -0.94 -7.16 -16.09
N LEU A 201 -2.22 -7.22 -16.50
CA LEU A 201 -2.89 -8.46 -16.85
C LEU A 201 -2.19 -9.18 -18.01
N LEU A 202 -1.87 -8.46 -19.08
CA LEU A 202 -1.16 -9.04 -20.22
C LEU A 202 0.19 -9.61 -19.82
N ILE A 203 0.98 -8.85 -19.05
CA ILE A 203 2.31 -9.30 -18.61
C ILE A 203 2.19 -10.52 -17.71
N TYR A 204 1.27 -10.53 -16.75
CA TYR A 204 1.10 -11.65 -15.85
C TYR A 204 0.62 -12.89 -16.60
N GLN A 205 -0.42 -12.79 -17.45
CA GLN A 205 -0.99 -13.93 -18.18
C GLN A 205 -0.03 -14.50 -19.22
N VAL A 206 0.72 -13.66 -19.94
CA VAL A 206 1.73 -14.13 -20.88
C VAL A 206 2.95 -14.69 -20.15
N GLY A 207 3.44 -13.97 -19.13
CA GLY A 207 4.62 -14.37 -18.38
C GLY A 207 4.43 -15.68 -17.60
N SER A 208 3.25 -15.88 -16.99
CA SER A 208 2.94 -17.12 -16.28
C SER A 208 2.86 -18.34 -17.20
N ARG A 209 2.40 -18.16 -18.47
CA ARG A 209 2.38 -19.25 -19.47
C ARG A 209 3.75 -19.58 -20.02
N ILE A 210 4.68 -18.63 -20.04
CA ILE A 210 6.05 -18.86 -20.52
C ILE A 210 6.90 -19.51 -19.40
N ALA A 211 6.57 -19.19 -18.12
CA ALA A 211 7.30 -19.70 -16.97
C ALA A 211 6.79 -21.07 -16.45
N ALA A 212 5.61 -21.54 -16.91
CA ALA A 212 5.06 -22.87 -16.65
C ALA A 212 5.59 -23.90 -17.64
#